data_5de1ca5031085b77d20670bc96870501
#
_entry.id   5de1ca5031085b77d20670bc96870501
#
_cell.length_a   1.000
_cell.length_b   1.000
_cell.length_c   1.000
_cell.angle_alpha   90.00
_cell.angle_beta   90.00
_cell.angle_gamma   90.00
#
_symmetry.space_group_name_H-M   'P 1'
#
loop_
_entity.id
_entity.type
_entity.pdbx_description
1 polymer ?
#
loop_
_entity_poly.entity_id
_entity_poly.type
_entity_poly.pdbx_seq_one_letter_code
_entity_poly.pdbx_strand_id
1 'polypeptide(L)'
;MRYYSKFFGVILSMMSNHKNILIILYTLLSFSFAKERYITREGVISFFSSTPLEDIKAINKQVSCVLDKSTGEFAFQLPIKGFIFKNALMQEHFNESYLESDIYPKSVFKGKILDWDNIQLSENPKDVFIDGELTIHGIKQKIKEPGKIWLSSKSIIGESNFNVALVDYNIKVPKVVRSNIAEVINVNVSVQLNPR
;
A
#
# COMPACT_ATOMS: atom_id res chain seq x y z
N MET A 1 71.48 19.70 1.02
CA MET A 1 70.65 18.49 0.94
C MET A 1 69.57 18.36 2.03
N ARG A 2 69.54 19.18 3.07
CA ARG A 2 68.58 19.06 4.20
C ARG A 2 67.21 19.79 4.00
N TYR A 3 67.11 20.70 3.05
CA TYR A 3 65.86 21.47 2.79
C TYR A 3 64.85 20.73 1.95
N TYR A 4 65.26 19.86 1.05
CA TYR A 4 64.32 19.12 0.18
C TYR A 4 63.55 18.01 0.91
N SER A 5 64.15 17.42 1.97
CA SER A 5 63.46 16.35 2.72
C SER A 5 62.29 16.86 3.57
N LYS A 6 62.38 18.10 4.10
CA LYS A 6 61.28 18.71 4.87
C LYS A 6 60.11 19.13 3.98
N PHE A 7 60.41 19.64 2.78
CA PHE A 7 59.33 20.05 1.84
C PHE A 7 58.57 18.87 1.30
N PHE A 8 59.22 17.75 1.03
CA PHE A 8 58.60 16.50 0.58
C PHE A 8 57.74 15.87 1.68
N GLY A 9 58.14 15.95 2.93
CA GLY A 9 57.39 15.48 4.09
C GLY A 9 56.10 16.26 4.32
N VAL A 10 56.10 17.59 4.11
CA VAL A 10 54.93 18.44 4.24
C VAL A 10 53.93 18.16 3.11
N ILE A 11 54.39 17.97 1.87
CA ILE A 11 53.53 17.63 0.73
C ILE A 11 52.91 16.24 0.93
N LEU A 12 53.65 15.24 1.39
CA LEU A 12 53.11 13.91 1.70
C LEU A 12 52.09 13.97 2.86
N SER A 13 52.31 14.80 3.88
CA SER A 13 51.40 15.02 4.98
C SER A 13 50.11 15.71 4.51
N MET A 14 50.21 16.70 3.62
CA MET A 14 49.03 17.35 3.01
C MET A 14 48.24 16.38 2.11
N MET A 15 48.95 15.56 1.31
CA MET A 15 48.28 14.52 0.49
C MET A 15 47.63 13.44 1.35
N SER A 16 48.19 13.08 2.49
CA SER A 16 47.57 12.16 3.47
C SER A 16 46.29 12.76 4.07
N ASN A 17 46.31 14.05 4.39
CA ASN A 17 45.09 14.75 4.89
C ASN A 17 44.00 14.84 3.84
N HIS A 18 44.32 15.09 2.57
CA HIS A 18 43.33 15.12 1.50
C HIS A 18 42.71 13.74 1.23
N LYS A 19 43.48 12.66 1.30
CA LYS A 19 42.95 11.29 1.21
C LYS A 19 41.99 10.96 2.37
N ASN A 20 42.37 11.37 3.59
CA ASN A 20 41.52 11.18 4.76
C ASN A 20 40.22 12.03 4.69
N ILE A 21 40.31 13.26 4.19
CA ILE A 21 39.14 14.12 3.94
C ILE A 21 38.25 13.54 2.86
N LEU A 22 38.80 13.01 1.77
CA LEU A 22 38.04 12.32 0.71
C LEU A 22 37.37 11.04 1.23
N ILE A 23 38.03 10.27 2.09
CA ILE A 23 37.46 9.07 2.71
C ILE A 23 36.30 9.45 3.67
N ILE A 24 36.47 10.50 4.47
CA ILE A 24 35.46 11.02 5.37
C ILE A 24 34.29 11.58 4.56
N LEU A 25 34.53 12.29 3.46
CA LEU A 25 33.50 12.81 2.57
C LEU A 25 32.74 11.66 1.88
N TYR A 26 33.41 10.59 1.47
CA TYR A 26 32.82 9.41 0.87
C TYR A 26 31.98 8.61 1.87
N THR A 27 32.41 8.50 3.14
CA THR A 27 31.64 7.87 4.21
C THR A 27 30.43 8.70 4.65
N LEU A 28 30.49 10.01 4.55
CA LEU A 28 29.35 10.91 4.81
C LEU A 28 28.32 10.88 3.67
N LEU A 29 28.74 10.66 2.41
CA LEU A 29 27.81 10.48 1.29
C LEU A 29 27.07 9.13 1.29
N SER A 30 27.58 8.15 2.02
CA SER A 30 26.92 6.85 2.17
C SER A 30 25.90 6.80 3.32
N PHE A 31 25.48 7.95 3.85
CA PHE A 31 24.27 8.03 4.67
C PHE A 31 23.08 7.70 3.77
N SER A 32 22.85 6.42 3.54
CA SER A 32 21.60 5.90 3.01
C SER A 32 20.49 6.42 3.89
N PHE A 33 19.64 7.28 3.35
CA PHE A 33 18.34 7.56 3.97
C PHE A 33 17.64 6.22 4.14
N ALA A 34 17.66 5.68 5.35
CA ALA A 34 16.93 4.47 5.66
C ALA A 34 15.44 4.79 5.35
N LYS A 35 14.88 4.12 4.34
CA LYS A 35 13.47 4.26 4.01
C LYS A 35 12.65 3.86 5.22
N GLU A 36 11.99 4.82 5.85
CA GLU A 36 11.13 4.56 7.01
C GLU A 36 9.83 3.90 6.53
N ARG A 37 9.81 2.56 6.59
CA ARG A 37 8.68 1.77 6.12
C ARG A 37 7.77 1.38 7.27
N TYR A 38 6.49 1.50 7.03
CA TYR A 38 5.43 1.00 7.89
C TYR A 38 4.73 -0.15 7.19
N ILE A 39 4.51 -1.26 7.91
CA ILE A 39 3.97 -2.47 7.31
C ILE A 39 2.87 -3.10 8.17
N THR A 40 1.96 -3.82 7.51
CA THR A 40 1.06 -4.79 8.14
C THR A 40 0.91 -6.03 7.26
N ARG A 41 0.48 -7.15 7.86
CA ARG A 41 0.01 -8.37 7.18
C ARG A 41 -1.36 -8.79 7.66
N GLU A 42 -1.97 -7.99 8.51
CA GLU A 42 -3.23 -8.25 9.21
C GLU A 42 -4.25 -7.13 8.98
N GLY A 43 -4.09 -6.37 7.89
CA GLY A 43 -5.08 -5.39 7.49
C GLY A 43 -6.41 -6.07 7.15
N VAL A 44 -7.47 -5.32 7.24
CA VAL A 44 -8.82 -5.79 7.02
C VAL A 44 -9.44 -5.09 5.81
N ILE A 45 -10.07 -5.86 4.95
CA ILE A 45 -10.96 -5.37 3.90
C ILE A 45 -12.29 -6.08 4.00
N SER A 46 -13.36 -5.36 3.79
CA SER A 46 -14.70 -5.94 3.63
C SER A 46 -15.38 -5.29 2.44
N PHE A 47 -16.27 -6.02 1.84
CA PHE A 47 -17.17 -5.44 0.86
C PHE A 47 -18.63 -5.71 1.21
N PHE A 48 -19.50 -4.87 0.68
CA PHE A 48 -20.93 -4.94 0.86
C PHE A 48 -21.65 -4.71 -0.48
N SER A 49 -22.46 -5.67 -0.84
CA SER A 49 -23.39 -5.62 -1.98
C SER A 49 -24.81 -5.62 -1.42
N SER A 50 -25.59 -4.60 -1.69
CA SER A 50 -26.98 -4.49 -1.22
C SER A 50 -27.92 -4.35 -2.39
N THR A 51 -28.95 -5.18 -2.40
CA THR A 51 -30.08 -5.13 -3.33
C THR A 51 -31.38 -5.25 -2.55
N PRO A 52 -32.55 -4.94 -3.15
CA PRO A 52 -33.83 -5.17 -2.48
C PRO A 52 -34.10 -6.63 -2.10
N LEU A 53 -33.37 -7.58 -2.70
CA LEU A 53 -33.57 -9.02 -2.48
C LEU A 53 -32.56 -9.62 -1.51
N GLU A 54 -31.31 -9.10 -1.50
CA GLU A 54 -30.26 -9.73 -0.75
C GLU A 54 -29.12 -8.75 -0.38
N ASP A 55 -28.62 -8.91 0.84
CA ASP A 55 -27.42 -8.26 1.33
C ASP A 55 -26.28 -9.27 1.42
N ILE A 56 -25.20 -9.01 0.69
CA ILE A 56 -24.01 -9.86 0.69
C ILE A 56 -22.85 -9.10 1.32
N LYS A 57 -22.25 -9.69 2.34
CA LYS A 57 -21.06 -9.17 3.01
C LYS A 57 -19.97 -10.22 3.09
N ALA A 58 -18.74 -9.84 2.76
CA ALA A 58 -17.58 -10.68 2.99
C ALA A 58 -16.44 -9.86 3.61
N ILE A 59 -15.56 -10.52 4.35
CA ILE A 59 -14.44 -9.93 5.06
C ILE A 59 -13.16 -10.73 4.78
N ASN A 60 -12.05 -10.01 4.55
CA ASN A 60 -10.72 -10.59 4.42
C ASN A 60 -9.79 -9.92 5.43
N LYS A 61 -9.10 -10.71 6.26
CA LYS A 61 -8.16 -10.25 7.29
C LYS A 61 -6.69 -10.57 6.94
N GLN A 62 -6.42 -10.94 5.69
CA GLN A 62 -5.10 -11.32 5.21
C GLN A 62 -4.50 -10.24 4.29
N VAL A 63 -4.78 -8.99 4.62
CA VAL A 63 -4.30 -7.86 3.83
C VAL A 63 -2.88 -7.51 4.23
N SER A 64 -2.00 -7.46 3.25
CA SER A 64 -0.65 -6.93 3.40
C SER A 64 -0.58 -5.52 2.84
N CYS A 65 -0.03 -4.60 3.61
CA CYS A 65 0.21 -3.22 3.19
C CYS A 65 1.61 -2.78 3.60
N VAL A 66 2.26 -2.02 2.74
CA VAL A 66 3.53 -1.33 3.02
C VAL A 66 3.39 0.12 2.60
N LEU A 67 3.74 1.03 3.50
CA LEU A 67 3.80 2.48 3.28
C LEU A 67 5.24 2.95 3.44
N ASP A 68 5.73 3.69 2.49
CA ASP A 68 6.96 4.47 2.59
C ASP A 68 6.61 5.85 3.18
N LYS A 69 6.94 6.06 4.45
CA LYS A 69 6.64 7.31 5.15
C LYS A 69 7.37 8.52 4.56
N SER A 70 8.48 8.31 3.85
CA SER A 70 9.24 9.41 3.24
C SER A 70 8.57 9.98 1.98
N THR A 71 7.76 9.18 1.27
CA THR A 71 7.18 9.57 -0.03
C THR A 71 5.66 9.52 -0.06
N GLY A 72 5.01 8.88 0.93
CA GLY A 72 3.58 8.59 0.90
C GLY A 72 3.18 7.51 -0.10
N GLU A 73 4.14 6.87 -0.76
CA GLU A 73 3.89 5.73 -1.64
C GLU A 73 3.50 4.51 -0.83
N PHE A 74 2.50 3.77 -1.29
CA PHE A 74 2.12 2.53 -0.65
C PHE A 74 1.66 1.46 -1.64
N ALA A 75 1.80 0.21 -1.21
CA ALA A 75 1.29 -0.94 -1.91
C ALA A 75 0.43 -1.78 -0.96
N PHE A 76 -0.66 -2.28 -1.48
CA PHE A 76 -1.67 -3.06 -0.78
C PHE A 76 -1.95 -4.33 -1.57
N GLN A 77 -2.01 -5.48 -0.91
CA GLN A 77 -2.26 -6.77 -1.55
C GLN A 77 -3.09 -7.67 -0.64
N LEU A 78 -3.99 -8.42 -1.25
CA LEU A 78 -4.77 -9.44 -0.56
C LEU A 78 -4.98 -10.69 -1.44
N PRO A 79 -5.05 -11.90 -0.84
CA PRO A 79 -5.48 -13.09 -1.54
C PRO A 79 -7.00 -13.08 -1.73
N ILE A 80 -7.49 -13.39 -2.92
CA ILE A 80 -8.94 -13.44 -3.19
C ILE A 80 -9.61 -14.55 -2.35
N LYS A 81 -9.00 -15.72 -2.25
CA LYS A 81 -9.50 -16.82 -1.41
C LYS A 81 -9.54 -16.52 0.09
N GLY A 82 -8.95 -15.40 0.53
CA GLY A 82 -9.00 -14.94 1.91
C GLY A 82 -10.32 -14.27 2.32
N PHE A 83 -11.22 -14.01 1.38
CA PHE A 83 -12.57 -13.51 1.71
C PHE A 83 -13.42 -14.62 2.34
N ILE A 84 -14.02 -14.30 3.48
CA ILE A 84 -14.91 -15.19 4.24
C ILE A 84 -16.32 -14.65 4.16
N PHE A 85 -17.24 -15.49 3.74
CA PHE A 85 -18.68 -15.24 3.63
C PHE A 85 -19.42 -15.94 4.76
N LYS A 86 -20.60 -15.45 5.05
CA LYS A 86 -21.53 -16.15 5.97
C LYS A 86 -22.05 -17.45 5.37
N ASN A 87 -22.18 -17.52 4.04
CA ASN A 87 -22.71 -18.67 3.29
C ASN A 87 -21.56 -19.29 2.45
N ALA A 88 -21.32 -20.58 2.63
CA ALA A 88 -20.26 -21.32 1.94
C ALA A 88 -20.47 -21.38 0.42
N LEU A 89 -21.70 -21.52 -0.05
CA LEU A 89 -22.00 -21.54 -1.48
C LEU A 89 -21.73 -20.17 -2.14
N MET A 90 -22.03 -19.06 -1.42
CA MET A 90 -21.66 -17.73 -1.91
C MET A 90 -20.15 -17.56 -2.01
N GLN A 91 -19.40 -18.10 -1.06
CA GLN A 91 -17.94 -18.07 -1.07
C GLN A 91 -17.37 -18.88 -2.24
N GLU A 92 -17.94 -20.04 -2.52
CA GLU A 92 -17.57 -20.88 -3.67
C GLU A 92 -17.83 -20.13 -4.99
N HIS A 93 -19.06 -19.62 -5.21
CA HIS A 93 -19.37 -18.84 -6.40
C HIS A 93 -18.49 -17.60 -6.56
N PHE A 94 -18.19 -16.89 -5.46
CA PHE A 94 -17.28 -15.76 -5.47
C PHE A 94 -15.90 -16.16 -6.00
N ASN A 95 -15.35 -17.26 -5.51
CA ASN A 95 -14.04 -17.72 -5.89
C ASN A 95 -13.98 -18.30 -7.31
N GLU A 96 -14.97 -19.07 -7.70
CA GLU A 96 -14.94 -19.85 -8.95
C GLU A 96 -15.53 -19.10 -10.12
N SER A 97 -16.70 -18.46 -9.91
CA SER A 97 -17.51 -17.91 -10.99
C SER A 97 -17.31 -16.41 -11.20
N TYR A 98 -17.02 -15.64 -10.13
CA TYR A 98 -16.91 -14.18 -10.22
C TYR A 98 -15.49 -13.67 -10.25
N LEU A 99 -14.64 -14.11 -9.33
CA LEU A 99 -13.26 -13.64 -9.23
C LEU A 99 -12.24 -14.60 -9.84
N GLU A 100 -12.67 -15.80 -10.24
CA GLU A 100 -11.80 -16.82 -10.86
C GLU A 100 -10.46 -16.92 -10.12
N SER A 101 -10.53 -17.12 -8.78
CA SER A 101 -9.41 -16.95 -7.86
C SER A 101 -8.24 -17.93 -8.08
N ASP A 102 -8.43 -18.99 -8.86
CA ASP A 102 -7.36 -19.88 -9.29
C ASP A 102 -6.52 -19.25 -10.42
N ILE A 103 -7.13 -18.39 -11.25
CA ILE A 103 -6.47 -17.67 -12.34
C ILE A 103 -5.97 -16.32 -11.83
N TYR A 104 -6.78 -15.61 -11.03
CA TYR A 104 -6.49 -14.28 -10.49
C TYR A 104 -6.43 -14.33 -8.96
N PRO A 105 -5.38 -14.92 -8.37
CA PRO A 105 -5.36 -15.25 -6.94
C PRO A 105 -5.27 -14.05 -6.01
N LYS A 106 -5.00 -12.85 -6.54
CA LYS A 106 -4.73 -11.66 -5.75
C LYS A 106 -5.38 -10.42 -6.33
N SER A 107 -5.80 -9.50 -5.43
CA SER A 107 -6.01 -8.10 -5.76
C SER A 107 -4.85 -7.26 -5.24
N VAL A 108 -4.48 -6.23 -5.99
CA VAL A 108 -3.32 -5.38 -5.70
C VAL A 108 -3.66 -3.92 -5.97
N PHE A 109 -3.30 -3.04 -5.04
CA PHE A 109 -3.23 -1.61 -5.26
C PHE A 109 -1.79 -1.12 -5.16
N LYS A 110 -1.39 -0.20 -6.04
CA LYS A 110 -0.13 0.52 -5.96
C LYS A 110 -0.38 1.99 -6.26
N GLY A 111 0.02 2.84 -5.37
CA GLY A 111 -0.22 4.27 -5.51
C GLY A 111 0.42 5.08 -4.40
N LYS A 112 -0.09 6.27 -4.21
CA LYS A 112 0.40 7.21 -3.21
C LYS A 112 -0.74 7.98 -2.56
N ILE A 113 -0.46 8.51 -1.38
CA ILE A 113 -1.30 9.52 -0.74
C ILE A 113 -0.93 10.86 -1.37
N LEU A 114 -1.93 11.60 -1.85
CA LEU A 114 -1.72 12.92 -2.46
C LEU A 114 -1.32 13.95 -1.40
N ASP A 115 -0.55 14.94 -1.81
CA ASP A 115 -0.09 16.07 -0.97
C ASP A 115 0.64 15.62 0.30
N TRP A 116 1.33 14.46 0.24
CA TRP A 116 1.98 13.82 1.38
C TRP A 116 2.93 14.73 2.15
N ASP A 117 3.73 15.53 1.46
CA ASP A 117 4.71 16.45 2.06
C ASP A 117 4.05 17.53 2.94
N ASN A 118 2.76 17.81 2.72
CA ASN A 118 1.96 18.77 3.48
C ASN A 118 1.17 18.10 4.62
N ILE A 119 1.25 16.77 4.76
CA ILE A 119 0.51 16.01 5.76
C ILE A 119 1.34 15.90 7.03
N GLN A 120 0.91 16.60 8.08
CA GLN A 120 1.41 16.36 9.43
C GLN A 120 0.54 15.30 10.09
N LEU A 121 1.10 14.11 10.26
CA LEU A 121 0.42 13.02 10.97
C LEU A 121 0.30 13.34 12.45
N SER A 122 -0.89 13.15 13.00
CA SER A 122 -1.23 13.33 14.43
C SER A 122 -2.19 12.23 14.87
N GLU A 123 -2.59 12.23 16.13
CA GLU A 123 -3.60 11.29 16.64
C GLU A 123 -5.01 11.56 16.11
N ASN A 124 -5.25 12.75 15.56
CA ASN A 124 -6.52 13.09 14.94
C ASN A 124 -6.56 12.58 13.48
N PRO A 125 -7.62 11.87 13.08
CA PRO A 125 -7.80 11.43 11.71
C PRO A 125 -7.79 12.61 10.73
N LYS A 126 -7.00 12.51 9.67
CA LYS A 126 -6.88 13.49 8.61
C LYS A 126 -7.42 12.93 7.31
N ASP A 127 -8.30 13.67 6.66
CA ASP A 127 -8.81 13.31 5.34
C ASP A 127 -7.70 13.46 4.30
N VAL A 128 -7.60 12.48 3.42
CA VAL A 128 -6.61 12.40 2.34
C VAL A 128 -7.26 11.85 1.08
N PHE A 129 -6.60 12.02 -0.05
CA PHE A 129 -6.90 11.28 -1.27
C PHE A 129 -5.76 10.32 -1.59
N ILE A 130 -6.13 9.11 -1.99
CA ILE A 130 -5.22 8.12 -2.55
C ILE A 130 -5.37 8.11 -4.06
N ASP A 131 -4.24 8.01 -4.78
CA ASP A 131 -4.21 7.97 -6.25
C ASP A 131 -3.29 6.82 -6.67
N GLY A 132 -3.77 5.97 -7.57
CA GLY A 132 -2.98 4.83 -8.01
C GLY A 132 -3.73 3.88 -8.92
N GLU A 133 -3.20 2.66 -9.01
CA GLU A 133 -3.71 1.59 -9.85
C GLU A 133 -4.22 0.43 -8.99
N LEU A 134 -5.51 0.12 -9.13
CA LEU A 134 -6.15 -1.02 -8.50
C LEU A 134 -6.33 -2.15 -9.52
N THR A 135 -5.83 -3.33 -9.19
CA THR A 135 -5.98 -4.53 -10.02
C THR A 135 -6.91 -5.52 -9.33
N ILE A 136 -8.02 -5.85 -9.96
CA ILE A 136 -8.98 -6.87 -9.55
C ILE A 136 -9.25 -7.75 -10.78
N HIS A 137 -9.39 -9.06 -10.59
CA HIS A 137 -9.72 -10.01 -11.67
C HIS A 137 -8.80 -9.85 -12.92
N GLY A 138 -7.51 -9.56 -12.69
CA GLY A 138 -6.52 -9.31 -13.75
C GLY A 138 -6.63 -7.96 -14.46
N ILE A 139 -7.69 -7.20 -14.24
CA ILE A 139 -7.92 -5.88 -14.87
C ILE A 139 -7.39 -4.77 -13.96
N LYS A 140 -6.66 -3.84 -14.55
CA LYS A 140 -6.05 -2.70 -13.87
C LYS A 140 -6.81 -1.43 -14.21
N GLN A 141 -7.24 -0.70 -13.18
CA GLN A 141 -7.89 0.59 -13.28
C GLN A 141 -7.15 1.66 -12.48
N LYS A 142 -7.10 2.88 -13.00
CA LYS A 142 -6.68 4.04 -12.23
C LYS A 142 -7.84 4.50 -11.37
N ILE A 143 -7.55 4.68 -10.08
CA ILE A 143 -8.55 5.16 -9.12
C ILE A 143 -8.00 6.33 -8.32
N LYS A 144 -8.89 7.23 -7.91
CA LYS A 144 -8.63 8.29 -6.97
C LYS A 144 -9.74 8.29 -5.93
N GLU A 145 -9.42 7.85 -4.71
CA GLU A 145 -10.42 7.57 -3.69
C GLU A 145 -10.11 8.32 -2.38
N PRO A 146 -11.13 8.67 -1.59
CA PRO A 146 -10.93 9.29 -0.29
C PRO A 146 -10.42 8.27 0.72
N GLY A 147 -9.70 8.77 1.72
CA GLY A 147 -9.25 8.00 2.86
C GLY A 147 -9.02 8.88 4.08
N LYS A 148 -8.69 8.24 5.18
CA LYS A 148 -8.27 8.88 6.42
C LYS A 148 -6.97 8.25 6.89
N ILE A 149 -6.09 9.08 7.48
CA ILE A 149 -4.83 8.62 8.02
C ILE A 149 -4.52 9.34 9.34
N TRP A 150 -3.99 8.62 10.33
CA TRP A 150 -3.58 9.19 11.61
C TRP A 150 -2.55 8.33 12.33
N LEU A 151 -1.97 8.85 13.40
CA LEU A 151 -1.10 8.10 14.29
C LEU A 151 -1.92 7.47 15.42
N SER A 152 -1.57 6.27 15.82
CA SER A 152 -2.01 5.63 17.05
C SER A 152 -0.79 5.04 17.75
N SER A 153 -0.31 5.70 18.78
CA SER A 153 0.98 5.41 19.41
C SER A 153 2.13 5.48 18.38
N LYS A 154 2.74 4.34 18.05
CA LYS A 154 3.81 4.25 17.04
C LYS A 154 3.33 3.77 15.68
N SER A 155 2.05 3.43 15.55
CA SER A 155 1.46 2.88 14.34
C SER A 155 0.82 3.99 13.52
N ILE A 156 0.76 3.79 12.20
CA ILE A 156 -0.04 4.60 11.29
C ILE A 156 -1.31 3.82 10.99
N ILE A 157 -2.46 4.45 11.22
CA ILE A 157 -3.77 3.89 10.85
C ILE A 157 -4.19 4.50 9.53
N GLY A 158 -4.70 3.67 8.64
CA GLY A 158 -5.27 4.09 7.36
C GLY A 158 -6.64 3.45 7.16
N GLU A 159 -7.60 4.25 6.73
CA GLU A 159 -8.94 3.79 6.38
C GLU A 159 -9.38 4.39 5.05
N SER A 160 -10.18 3.63 4.29
CA SER A 160 -10.81 4.11 3.08
C SER A 160 -12.14 3.40 2.87
N ASN A 161 -13.10 4.15 2.34
CA ASN A 161 -14.39 3.62 1.89
C ASN A 161 -14.63 4.13 0.47
N PHE A 162 -14.82 3.21 -0.47
CA PHE A 162 -15.02 3.53 -1.87
C PHE A 162 -15.89 2.50 -2.58
N ASN A 163 -16.30 2.79 -3.80
CA ASN A 163 -17.13 1.94 -4.59
C ASN A 163 -16.37 1.30 -5.76
N VAL A 164 -16.68 0.07 -6.06
CA VAL A 164 -16.15 -0.71 -7.17
C VAL A 164 -17.29 -1.14 -8.08
N ALA A 165 -17.30 -0.68 -9.33
CA ALA A 165 -18.22 -1.17 -10.34
C ALA A 165 -17.69 -2.48 -10.93
N LEU A 166 -18.49 -3.55 -10.88
CA LEU A 166 -18.08 -4.89 -11.34
C LEU A 166 -17.70 -4.92 -12.82
N VAL A 167 -18.38 -4.10 -13.62
CA VAL A 167 -18.14 -3.98 -15.06
C VAL A 167 -16.72 -3.47 -15.38
N ASP A 168 -16.17 -2.60 -14.56
CA ASP A 168 -14.82 -2.00 -14.77
C ASP A 168 -13.72 -3.05 -14.63
N TYR A 169 -14.02 -4.16 -13.97
CA TYR A 169 -13.09 -5.29 -13.76
C TYR A 169 -13.53 -6.55 -14.51
N ASN A 170 -14.42 -6.41 -15.50
CA ASN A 170 -14.94 -7.53 -16.31
C ASN A 170 -15.52 -8.67 -15.48
N ILE A 171 -16.05 -8.38 -14.31
CA ILE A 171 -16.72 -9.35 -13.44
C ILE A 171 -18.17 -9.51 -13.93
N LYS A 172 -18.49 -10.69 -14.45
CA LYS A 172 -19.80 -10.98 -15.05
C LYS A 172 -20.73 -11.61 -14.04
N VAL A 173 -21.89 -10.99 -13.82
CA VAL A 173 -22.97 -11.54 -13.00
C VAL A 173 -23.97 -12.25 -13.90
N PRO A 174 -24.23 -13.55 -13.72
CA PRO A 174 -25.22 -14.29 -14.50
C PRO A 174 -26.61 -13.65 -14.38
N LYS A 175 -27.39 -13.67 -15.48
CA LYS A 175 -28.72 -13.03 -15.53
C LYS A 175 -29.69 -13.51 -14.43
N VAL A 176 -29.60 -14.79 -14.05
CA VAL A 176 -30.48 -15.44 -13.07
C VAL A 176 -30.27 -14.93 -11.63
N VAL A 177 -29.10 -14.36 -11.30
CA VAL A 177 -28.81 -13.83 -9.96
C VAL A 177 -28.51 -12.32 -9.97
N ARG A 178 -28.72 -11.65 -11.10
CA ARG A 178 -28.44 -10.21 -11.24
C ARG A 178 -29.24 -9.34 -10.28
N SER A 179 -30.46 -9.76 -9.89
CA SER A 179 -31.28 -9.06 -8.90
C SER A 179 -30.76 -9.20 -7.45
N ASN A 180 -29.83 -10.15 -7.21
CA ASN A 180 -29.29 -10.43 -5.89
C ASN A 180 -27.90 -9.80 -5.66
N ILE A 181 -27.24 -9.32 -6.71
CA ILE A 181 -25.89 -8.78 -6.64
C ILE A 181 -25.89 -7.36 -7.19
N ALA A 182 -25.46 -6.39 -6.40
CA ALA A 182 -25.35 -5.01 -6.85
C ALA A 182 -24.27 -4.88 -7.93
N GLU A 183 -24.51 -4.02 -8.93
CA GLU A 183 -23.52 -3.71 -9.97
C GLU A 183 -22.34 -2.89 -9.44
N VAL A 184 -22.57 -2.18 -8.35
CA VAL A 184 -21.57 -1.36 -7.64
C VAL A 184 -21.45 -1.86 -6.21
N ILE A 185 -20.25 -2.24 -5.82
CA ILE A 185 -19.95 -2.84 -4.52
C ILE A 185 -19.25 -1.81 -3.64
N ASN A 186 -19.74 -1.61 -2.41
CA ASN A 186 -19.06 -0.76 -1.44
C ASN A 186 -17.91 -1.53 -0.77
N VAL A 187 -16.73 -0.93 -0.74
CA VAL A 187 -15.51 -1.52 -0.18
C VAL A 187 -15.02 -0.68 0.99
N ASN A 188 -14.75 -1.34 2.12
CA ASN A 188 -14.15 -0.74 3.30
C ASN A 188 -12.79 -1.37 3.57
N VAL A 189 -11.79 -0.52 3.77
CA VAL A 189 -10.41 -0.91 4.08
C VAL A 189 -10.00 -0.29 5.39
N SER A 190 -9.35 -1.08 6.26
CA SER A 190 -8.72 -0.61 7.49
C SER A 190 -7.38 -1.30 7.70
N VAL A 191 -6.33 -0.51 7.92
CA VAL A 191 -4.98 -1.02 8.14
C VAL A 191 -4.34 -0.34 9.35
N GLN A 192 -3.64 -1.11 10.16
CA GLN A 192 -2.73 -0.63 11.18
C GLN A 192 -1.31 -1.01 10.76
N LEU A 193 -0.51 -0.02 10.42
CA LEU A 193 0.83 -0.15 9.92
C LEU A 193 1.84 0.11 11.04
N ASN A 194 2.74 -0.84 11.27
CA ASN A 194 3.78 -0.74 12.28
C ASN A 194 5.13 -0.39 11.65
N PRO A 195 6.00 0.38 12.33
CA PRO A 195 7.34 0.67 11.84
C PRO A 195 8.15 -0.63 11.69
N ARG A 196 8.96 -0.68 10.63
CA ARG A 196 9.85 -1.82 10.35
C ARG A 196 11.31 -1.42 10.53
#